data_aa6ce145aeb0319a1f6bb8591d58e7cc
#
_entry.id   aa6ce145aeb0319a1f6bb8591d58e7cc
#
_cell.length_a   1.000
_cell.length_b   1.000
_cell.length_c   1.000
_cell.angle_alpha   90.00
_cell.angle_beta   90.00
_cell.angle_gamma   90.00
#
_symmetry.space_group_name_H-M   'P 1'
#
loop_
_entity.id
_entity.type
_entity.pdbx_description
1 polymer ?
#
loop_
_entity_poly.entity_id
_entity_poly.type
_entity_poly.pdbx_seq_one_letter_code
_entity_poly.pdbx_strand_id
1 'polypeptide(L)'
;QRIAIVGKNGAGKSTLAKALCRFIDTEGQYHWQGQDIKGDSIKERAERIGYVLQNPNQMISTTMIFDEVALGLRLRGLAEAEIEERVHAVLKTCGLYEFRSWPISALSFGQKKRVTIASILVLNPEIILLDEPTAGQDQRNYTEIMNFLDELNQKGHTIIMITHDMQ
;
A
#
# COMPACT_ATOMS: atom_id res chain seq x y z
N GLN A 1 -5.60 -10.60 -9.01
CA GLN A 1 -4.59 -10.41 -10.07
C GLN A 1 -3.30 -9.84 -9.47
N ARG A 2 -2.18 -10.19 -10.07
CA ARG A 2 -0.87 -9.62 -9.75
C ARG A 2 -0.20 -9.17 -11.05
N ILE A 3 0.25 -7.92 -11.09
CA ILE A 3 0.84 -7.28 -12.26
C ILE A 3 2.18 -6.67 -11.85
N ALA A 4 3.21 -6.85 -12.68
CA ALA A 4 4.49 -6.19 -12.52
C ALA A 4 4.71 -5.18 -13.66
N ILE A 5 5.07 -3.95 -13.30
CA ILE A 5 5.52 -2.91 -14.22
C ILE A 5 7.02 -2.84 -14.11
N VAL A 6 7.71 -3.28 -15.15
CA VAL A 6 9.17 -3.44 -15.16
C VAL A 6 9.82 -2.46 -16.15
N GLY A 7 10.93 -1.90 -15.78
CA GLY A 7 11.70 -1.01 -16.64
C GLY A 7 12.90 -0.43 -15.92
N LYS A 8 13.86 0.08 -16.70
CA LYS A 8 15.06 0.75 -16.17
C LYS A 8 14.68 1.99 -15.33
N ASN A 9 15.59 2.42 -14.45
CA ASN A 9 15.46 3.69 -13.77
C ASN A 9 15.33 4.82 -14.80
N GLY A 10 14.39 5.75 -14.57
CA GLY A 10 14.08 6.84 -15.51
C GLY A 10 13.16 6.47 -16.67
N ALA A 11 12.65 5.23 -16.75
CA ALA A 11 11.71 4.82 -17.79
C ALA A 11 10.28 5.39 -17.64
N GLY A 12 9.99 6.10 -16.53
CA GLY A 12 8.68 6.71 -16.28
C GLY A 12 7.73 5.85 -15.42
N LYS A 13 8.21 4.78 -14.78
CA LYS A 13 7.37 3.90 -13.94
C LYS A 13 6.71 4.65 -12.78
N SER A 14 7.47 5.43 -12.02
CA SER A 14 6.94 6.24 -10.92
C SER A 14 6.02 7.36 -11.42
N THR A 15 6.29 7.91 -12.59
CA THR A 15 5.42 8.88 -13.26
C THR A 15 4.08 8.25 -13.61
N LEU A 16 4.08 7.04 -14.14
CA LEU A 16 2.86 6.28 -14.42
C LEU A 16 2.06 6.02 -13.13
N ALA A 17 2.74 5.61 -12.05
CA ALA A 17 2.09 5.41 -10.75
C ALA A 17 1.43 6.69 -10.23
N LYS A 18 2.13 7.82 -10.30
CA LYS A 18 1.59 9.14 -9.90
C LYS A 18 0.41 9.56 -10.77
N ALA A 19 0.44 9.26 -12.06
CA ALA A 19 -0.67 9.50 -12.98
C ALA A 19 -1.91 8.66 -12.61
N LEU A 20 -1.72 7.36 -12.34
CA LEU A 20 -2.79 6.45 -11.92
C LEU A 20 -3.44 6.90 -10.61
N CYS A 21 -2.65 7.40 -9.67
CA CYS A 21 -3.13 7.92 -8.38
C CYS A 21 -3.60 9.38 -8.43
N ARG A 22 -3.52 10.01 -9.59
CA ARG A 22 -3.84 11.43 -9.82
C ARG A 22 -3.00 12.41 -9.00
N PHE A 23 -1.77 12.08 -8.73
CA PHE A 23 -0.82 13.03 -8.12
C PHE A 23 -0.24 14.02 -9.12
N ILE A 24 -0.36 13.73 -10.42
CA ILE A 24 -0.02 14.60 -11.54
C ILE A 24 -1.16 14.63 -12.54
N ASP A 25 -1.34 15.77 -13.20
CA ASP A 25 -2.30 15.90 -14.30
C ASP A 25 -1.74 15.25 -15.56
N THR A 26 -2.62 14.59 -16.31
CA THR A 26 -2.27 13.87 -17.53
C THR A 26 -3.32 14.07 -18.61
N GLU A 27 -2.89 13.89 -19.84
CA GLU A 27 -3.79 13.76 -20.99
C GLU A 27 -4.19 12.29 -21.20
N GLY A 28 -5.30 12.04 -21.85
CA GLY A 28 -5.77 10.69 -22.16
C GLY A 28 -7.08 10.32 -21.46
N GLN A 29 -7.42 9.05 -21.54
CA GLN A 29 -8.66 8.49 -21.00
C GLN A 29 -8.33 7.51 -19.88
N TYR A 30 -9.11 7.56 -18.81
CA TYR A 30 -9.03 6.65 -17.68
C TYR A 30 -10.38 5.97 -17.48
N HIS A 31 -10.44 4.66 -17.72
CA HIS A 31 -11.65 3.88 -17.54
C HIS A 31 -11.44 2.85 -16.42
N TRP A 32 -12.40 2.79 -15.51
CA TRP A 32 -12.48 1.81 -14.44
C TRP A 32 -13.78 1.04 -14.58
N GLN A 33 -13.70 -0.26 -14.90
CA GLN A 33 -14.87 -1.11 -15.11
C GLN A 33 -15.88 -0.47 -16.12
N GLY A 34 -15.35 0.13 -17.18
CA GLY A 34 -16.15 0.80 -18.22
C GLY A 34 -16.60 2.23 -17.91
N GLN A 35 -16.33 2.72 -16.70
CA GLN A 35 -16.66 4.08 -16.27
C GLN A 35 -15.46 5.02 -16.44
N ASP A 36 -15.67 6.21 -16.98
CA ASP A 36 -14.64 7.24 -17.05
C ASP A 36 -14.37 7.81 -15.66
N ILE A 37 -13.12 7.69 -15.20
CA ILE A 37 -12.64 8.17 -13.89
C ILE A 37 -11.66 9.33 -13.99
N LYS A 38 -11.49 9.93 -15.16
CA LYS A 38 -10.58 11.06 -15.35
C LYS A 38 -10.92 12.24 -14.43
N GLY A 39 -12.18 12.45 -14.16
CA GLY A 39 -12.69 13.51 -13.29
C GLY A 39 -12.56 13.25 -11.80
N ASP A 40 -12.15 12.04 -11.37
CA ASP A 40 -11.99 11.73 -9.95
C ASP A 40 -11.03 12.72 -9.27
N SER A 41 -11.35 13.13 -8.05
CA SER A 41 -10.39 13.81 -7.16
C SER A 41 -9.29 12.85 -6.71
N ILE A 42 -8.22 13.38 -6.11
CA ILE A 42 -7.16 12.55 -5.48
C ILE A 42 -7.77 11.62 -4.44
N LYS A 43 -8.72 12.12 -3.65
CA LYS A 43 -9.42 11.34 -2.61
C LYS A 43 -10.22 10.18 -3.22
N GLU A 44 -11.02 10.45 -4.24
CA GLU A 44 -11.81 9.42 -4.94
C GLU A 44 -10.92 8.37 -5.60
N ARG A 45 -9.81 8.79 -6.20
CA ARG A 45 -8.84 7.88 -6.78
C ARG A 45 -8.15 7.02 -5.71
N ALA A 46 -7.86 7.57 -4.54
CA ALA A 46 -7.29 6.85 -3.40
C ALA A 46 -8.23 5.78 -2.82
N GLU A 47 -9.53 5.91 -2.99
CA GLU A 47 -10.50 4.87 -2.64
C GLU A 47 -10.40 3.64 -3.56
N ARG A 48 -9.93 3.82 -4.79
CA ARG A 48 -9.74 2.75 -5.77
C ARG A 48 -8.35 2.15 -5.73
N ILE A 49 -7.33 3.00 -5.63
CA ILE A 49 -5.90 2.63 -5.74
C ILE A 49 -5.17 3.12 -4.50
N GLY A 50 -4.70 2.20 -3.68
CA GLY A 50 -3.80 2.49 -2.57
C GLY A 50 -2.35 2.49 -3.05
N TYR A 51 -1.60 3.55 -2.78
CA TYR A 51 -0.20 3.70 -3.19
C TYR A 51 0.73 3.53 -2.00
N VAL A 52 1.66 2.57 -2.11
CA VAL A 52 2.67 2.28 -1.09
C VAL A 52 4.04 2.69 -1.62
N LEU A 53 4.67 3.64 -0.93
CA LEU A 53 5.99 4.16 -1.28
C LEU A 53 7.10 3.14 -1.01
N GLN A 54 8.23 3.29 -1.72
CA GLN A 54 9.41 2.44 -1.56
C GLN A 54 9.94 2.47 -0.12
N ASN A 55 10.13 3.65 0.45
CA ASN A 55 10.66 3.81 1.80
C ASN A 55 9.52 3.97 2.81
N PRO A 56 9.33 3.01 3.75
CA PRO A 56 8.25 3.10 4.74
C PRO A 56 8.38 4.33 5.64
N ASN A 57 9.56 4.83 5.91
CA ASN A 57 9.77 6.01 6.73
C ASN A 57 9.20 7.30 6.12
N GLN A 58 8.95 7.33 4.81
CA GLN A 58 8.30 8.44 4.12
C GLN A 58 6.77 8.44 4.30
N MET A 59 6.20 7.31 4.64
CA MET A 59 4.75 7.14 4.84
C MET A 59 4.35 7.24 6.31
N ILE A 60 5.22 6.78 7.22
CA ILE A 60 4.94 6.70 8.65
C ILE A 60 4.94 8.11 9.25
N SER A 61 3.83 8.48 9.88
CA SER A 61 3.61 9.80 10.48
C SER A 61 3.30 9.77 11.97
N THR A 62 3.06 8.60 12.54
CA THR A 62 2.79 8.40 13.96
C THR A 62 3.84 7.52 14.63
N THR A 63 3.78 7.37 15.94
CA THR A 63 4.76 6.60 16.72
C THR A 63 4.31 5.19 17.03
N MET A 64 3.01 4.93 17.07
CA MET A 64 2.42 3.64 17.45
C MET A 64 1.82 2.93 16.25
N ILE A 65 1.95 1.61 16.21
CA ILE A 65 1.45 0.77 15.10
C ILE A 65 -0.06 0.95 14.93
N PHE A 66 -0.81 0.84 16.01
CA PHE A 66 -2.27 0.98 15.95
C PHE A 66 -2.68 2.34 15.37
N ASP A 67 -2.08 3.42 15.86
CA ASP A 67 -2.42 4.78 15.43
C ASP A 67 -2.09 5.03 13.96
N GLU A 68 -0.98 4.49 13.48
CA GLU A 68 -0.59 4.60 12.07
C GLU A 68 -1.59 3.92 11.15
N VAL A 69 -2.00 2.69 11.49
CA VAL A 69 -2.99 1.96 10.70
C VAL A 69 -4.39 2.58 10.81
N ALA A 70 -4.74 3.13 11.98
CA ALA A 70 -6.04 3.77 12.23
C ALA A 70 -6.18 5.15 11.60
N LEU A 71 -5.08 5.83 11.27
CA LEU A 71 -5.06 7.25 10.89
C LEU A 71 -6.02 7.58 9.74
N GLY A 72 -5.97 6.82 8.65
CA GLY A 72 -6.83 7.05 7.50
C GLY A 72 -8.33 6.87 7.79
N LEU A 73 -8.68 5.90 8.65
CA LEU A 73 -10.05 5.67 9.08
C LEU A 73 -10.55 6.81 10.00
N ARG A 74 -9.70 7.31 10.88
CA ARG A 74 -10.02 8.49 11.71
C ARG A 74 -10.26 9.73 10.86
N LEU A 75 -9.42 9.96 9.84
CA LEU A 75 -9.60 11.05 8.89
C LEU A 75 -10.90 10.94 8.07
N ARG A 76 -11.40 9.73 7.86
CA ARG A 76 -12.71 9.47 7.24
C ARG A 76 -13.89 9.63 8.21
N GLY A 77 -13.62 9.85 9.50
CA GLY A 77 -14.64 10.09 10.51
C GLY A 77 -15.39 8.83 11.00
N LEU A 78 -14.80 7.64 10.87
CA LEU A 78 -15.38 6.40 11.39
C LEU A 78 -15.41 6.40 12.93
N ALA A 79 -16.36 5.67 13.50
CA ALA A 79 -16.45 5.46 14.95
C ALA A 79 -15.25 4.62 15.46
N GLU A 80 -14.73 4.93 16.65
CA GLU A 80 -13.57 4.23 17.23
C GLU A 80 -13.78 2.72 17.37
N ALA A 81 -14.99 2.25 17.68
CA ALA A 81 -15.30 0.82 17.76
C ALA A 81 -15.13 0.12 16.39
N GLU A 82 -15.58 0.74 15.31
CA GLU A 82 -15.39 0.24 13.94
C GLU A 82 -13.92 0.29 13.53
N ILE A 83 -13.20 1.36 13.88
CA ILE A 83 -11.76 1.50 13.62
C ILE A 83 -10.99 0.37 14.29
N GLU A 84 -11.25 0.11 15.57
CA GLU A 84 -10.58 -0.97 16.31
C GLU A 84 -10.79 -2.33 15.65
N GLU A 85 -12.01 -2.66 15.27
CA GLU A 85 -12.35 -3.91 14.60
C GLU A 85 -11.60 -4.05 13.28
N ARG A 86 -11.61 -3.02 12.44
CA ARG A 86 -10.94 -3.03 11.13
C ARG A 86 -9.42 -3.06 11.24
N VAL A 87 -8.85 -2.30 12.17
CA VAL A 87 -7.40 -2.29 12.42
C VAL A 87 -6.94 -3.65 12.92
N HIS A 88 -7.64 -4.25 13.88
CA HIS A 88 -7.29 -5.59 14.37
C HIS A 88 -7.37 -6.65 13.26
N ALA A 89 -8.38 -6.60 12.42
CA ALA A 89 -8.52 -7.53 11.30
C ALA A 89 -7.36 -7.40 10.29
N VAL A 90 -6.98 -6.18 9.90
CA VAL A 90 -5.89 -5.96 8.96
C VAL A 90 -4.52 -6.30 9.57
N LEU A 91 -4.30 -6.02 10.84
CA LEU A 91 -3.07 -6.40 11.52
C LEU A 91 -2.89 -7.92 11.59
N LYS A 92 -3.98 -8.67 11.79
CA LYS A 92 -3.96 -10.14 11.70
C LYS A 92 -3.59 -10.60 10.29
N THR A 93 -4.18 -10.01 9.28
CA THR A 93 -3.87 -10.30 7.86
C THR A 93 -2.39 -10.05 7.54
N CYS A 94 -1.81 -8.99 8.09
CA CYS A 94 -0.41 -8.61 7.87
C CYS A 94 0.59 -9.30 8.82
N GLY A 95 0.14 -10.15 9.74
CA GLY A 95 1.00 -10.82 10.70
C GLY A 95 1.58 -9.90 11.76
N LEU A 96 0.89 -8.80 12.08
CA LEU A 96 1.35 -7.76 13.01
C LEU A 96 0.51 -7.65 14.29
N TYR A 97 -0.51 -8.48 14.45
CA TYR A 97 -1.46 -8.35 15.55
C TYR A 97 -0.81 -8.42 16.93
N GLU A 98 0.19 -9.27 17.11
CA GLU A 98 0.96 -9.40 18.35
C GLU A 98 1.71 -8.11 18.73
N PHE A 99 2.02 -7.28 17.73
CA PHE A 99 2.73 -6.00 17.89
C PHE A 99 1.81 -4.78 17.93
N ARG A 100 0.49 -4.96 17.98
CA ARG A 100 -0.49 -3.86 17.84
C ARG A 100 -0.32 -2.70 18.81
N SER A 101 0.22 -2.96 19.98
CA SER A 101 0.49 -1.96 21.04
C SER A 101 1.95 -1.49 21.08
N TRP A 102 2.75 -1.89 20.09
CA TRP A 102 4.17 -1.56 20.04
C TRP A 102 4.42 -0.22 19.35
N PRO A 103 5.52 0.46 19.72
CA PRO A 103 6.01 1.59 18.95
C PRO A 103 6.62 1.09 17.63
N ILE A 104 6.45 1.88 16.57
CA ILE A 104 6.97 1.55 15.24
C ILE A 104 8.51 1.49 15.25
N SER A 105 9.15 2.28 16.08
CA SER A 105 10.63 2.29 16.25
C SER A 105 11.22 0.94 16.68
N ALA A 106 10.41 0.07 17.30
CA ALA A 106 10.85 -1.27 17.71
C ALA A 106 10.82 -2.31 16.59
N LEU A 107 10.29 -1.96 15.41
CA LEU A 107 10.12 -2.86 14.29
C LEU A 107 11.36 -2.92 13.38
N SER A 108 11.58 -4.09 12.77
CA SER A 108 12.50 -4.23 11.64
C SER A 108 12.01 -3.46 10.41
N PHE A 109 12.87 -3.26 9.41
CA PHE A 109 12.49 -2.61 8.15
C PHE A 109 11.34 -3.36 7.46
N GLY A 110 11.41 -4.69 7.37
CA GLY A 110 10.35 -5.51 6.77
C GLY A 110 9.02 -5.41 7.53
N GLN A 111 9.04 -5.36 8.86
CA GLN A 111 7.84 -5.13 9.66
C GLN A 111 7.27 -3.73 9.46
N LYS A 112 8.11 -2.70 9.38
CA LYS A 112 7.67 -1.32 9.03
C LYS A 112 7.02 -1.29 7.65
N LYS A 113 7.54 -2.03 6.68
CA LYS A 113 6.93 -2.17 5.35
C LYS A 113 5.53 -2.79 5.44
N ARG A 114 5.35 -3.81 6.26
CA ARG A 114 4.03 -4.41 6.52
C ARG A 114 3.07 -3.42 7.19
N VAL A 115 3.55 -2.56 8.08
CA VAL A 115 2.72 -1.49 8.67
C VAL A 115 2.22 -0.52 7.61
N THR A 116 3.07 -0.09 6.69
CA THR A 116 2.66 0.80 5.60
C THR A 116 1.63 0.14 4.68
N ILE A 117 1.79 -1.13 4.39
CA ILE A 117 0.81 -1.90 3.60
C ILE A 117 -0.50 -2.03 4.38
N ALA A 118 -0.45 -2.34 5.68
CA ALA A 118 -1.64 -2.42 6.53
C ALA A 118 -2.42 -1.11 6.59
N SER A 119 -1.73 0.04 6.67
CA SER A 119 -2.36 1.37 6.69
C SER A 119 -3.11 1.71 5.40
N ILE A 120 -2.73 1.10 4.29
CA ILE A 120 -3.43 1.21 3.01
C ILE A 120 -4.55 0.15 2.90
N LEU A 121 -4.26 -1.10 3.25
CA LEU A 121 -5.24 -2.20 3.21
C LEU A 121 -6.49 -1.93 4.05
N VAL A 122 -6.33 -1.30 5.20
CA VAL A 122 -7.46 -0.99 6.11
C VAL A 122 -8.49 -0.08 5.47
N LEU A 123 -8.09 0.71 4.48
CA LEU A 123 -8.97 1.59 3.68
C LEU A 123 -9.73 0.82 2.59
N ASN A 124 -9.42 -0.46 2.43
CA ASN A 124 -10.06 -1.37 1.48
C ASN A 124 -10.03 -0.89 0.01
N PRO A 125 -8.85 -0.53 -0.56
CA PRO A 125 -8.74 -0.19 -1.97
C PRO A 125 -8.93 -1.43 -2.83
N GLU A 126 -9.39 -1.25 -4.07
CA GLU A 126 -9.53 -2.36 -5.02
C GLU A 126 -8.17 -2.81 -5.55
N ILE A 127 -7.22 -1.88 -5.70
CA ILE A 127 -5.85 -2.14 -6.14
C ILE A 127 -4.86 -1.58 -5.14
N ILE A 128 -3.80 -2.34 -4.87
CA ILE A 128 -2.62 -1.90 -4.13
C ILE A 128 -1.47 -1.75 -5.11
N LEU A 129 -0.97 -0.54 -5.25
CA LEU A 129 0.18 -0.19 -6.08
C LEU A 129 1.40 -0.01 -5.19
N LEU A 130 2.41 -0.86 -5.38
CA LEU A 130 3.64 -0.83 -4.59
C LEU A 130 4.80 -0.35 -5.47
N ASP A 131 5.48 0.69 -5.01
CA ASP A 131 6.66 1.21 -5.68
C ASP A 131 7.92 0.58 -5.07
N GLU A 132 8.64 -0.21 -5.88
CA GLU A 132 9.89 -0.87 -5.52
C GLU A 132 9.84 -1.56 -4.14
N PRO A 133 8.89 -2.48 -3.89
CA PRO A 133 8.64 -3.02 -2.54
C PRO A 133 9.82 -3.80 -1.97
N THR A 134 10.72 -4.27 -2.83
CA THR A 134 11.87 -5.11 -2.46
C THR A 134 13.21 -4.41 -2.66
N ALA A 135 13.22 -3.15 -3.07
CA ALA A 135 14.45 -2.41 -3.35
C ALA A 135 15.37 -2.32 -2.12
N GLY A 136 16.64 -2.60 -2.31
CA GLY A 136 17.66 -2.52 -1.25
C GLY A 136 17.55 -3.61 -0.18
N GLN A 137 16.72 -4.63 -0.38
CA GLN A 137 16.57 -5.75 0.54
C GLN A 137 17.55 -6.89 0.19
N ASP A 138 18.02 -7.60 1.24
CA ASP A 138 18.72 -8.86 1.06
C ASP A 138 17.75 -9.96 0.59
N GLN A 139 18.29 -11.10 0.19
CA GLN A 139 17.51 -12.22 -0.37
C GLN A 139 16.42 -12.74 0.57
N ARG A 140 16.70 -12.74 1.88
CA ARG A 140 15.73 -13.21 2.88
C ARG A 140 14.54 -12.26 2.97
N ASN A 141 14.81 -10.96 3.16
CA ASN A 141 13.77 -9.93 3.23
C ASN A 141 12.99 -9.83 1.92
N TYR A 142 13.68 -9.97 0.78
CA TYR A 142 13.02 -10.06 -0.53
C TYR A 142 11.97 -11.19 -0.53
N THR A 143 12.38 -12.40 -0.17
CA THR A 143 11.50 -13.56 -0.16
C THR A 143 10.32 -13.40 0.81
N GLU A 144 10.57 -12.85 1.99
CA GLU A 144 9.51 -12.58 2.99
C GLU A 144 8.47 -11.60 2.47
N ILE A 145 8.90 -10.51 1.83
CA ILE A 145 7.99 -9.50 1.24
C ILE A 145 7.19 -10.13 0.08
N MET A 146 7.84 -10.86 -0.81
CA MET A 146 7.17 -11.47 -1.95
C MET A 146 6.14 -12.53 -1.53
N ASN A 147 6.47 -13.36 -0.54
CA ASN A 147 5.53 -14.33 0.01
C ASN A 147 4.32 -13.63 0.65
N PHE A 148 4.55 -12.55 1.38
CA PHE A 148 3.48 -11.75 1.96
C PHE A 148 2.54 -11.15 0.88
N LEU A 149 3.09 -10.64 -0.21
CA LEU A 149 2.29 -10.12 -1.32
C LEU A 149 1.50 -11.24 -2.02
N ASP A 150 2.08 -12.42 -2.14
CA ASP A 150 1.37 -13.59 -2.69
C ASP A 150 0.18 -14.00 -1.79
N GLU A 151 0.37 -14.02 -0.47
CA GLU A 151 -0.71 -14.27 0.47
C GLU A 151 -1.85 -13.26 0.34
N LEU A 152 -1.52 -11.97 0.22
CA LEU A 152 -2.53 -10.92 0.00
C LEU A 152 -3.28 -11.12 -1.32
N ASN A 153 -2.59 -11.48 -2.37
CA ASN A 153 -3.20 -11.77 -3.67
C ASN A 153 -4.13 -12.98 -3.61
N GLN A 154 -3.73 -14.04 -2.92
CA GLN A 154 -4.58 -15.24 -2.70
C GLN A 154 -5.84 -14.91 -1.90
N LYS A 155 -5.79 -13.92 -1.01
CA LYS A 155 -6.94 -13.40 -0.26
C LYS A 155 -7.86 -12.48 -1.09
N GLY A 156 -7.58 -12.30 -2.37
CA GLY A 156 -8.41 -11.55 -3.32
C GLY A 156 -7.96 -10.13 -3.62
N HIS A 157 -6.86 -9.66 -3.05
CA HIS A 157 -6.34 -8.33 -3.34
C HIS A 157 -5.64 -8.27 -4.70
N THR A 158 -5.94 -7.26 -5.51
CA THR A 158 -5.22 -6.99 -6.75
C THR A 158 -3.98 -6.16 -6.44
N ILE A 159 -2.82 -6.64 -6.89
CA ILE A 159 -1.52 -6.05 -6.60
C ILE A 159 -0.82 -5.66 -7.89
N ILE A 160 -0.36 -4.41 -7.94
CA ILE A 160 0.52 -3.90 -9.00
C ILE A 160 1.85 -3.54 -8.34
N MET A 161 2.93 -4.11 -8.84
CA MET A 161 4.29 -3.79 -8.40
C MET A 161 5.04 -3.03 -9.48
N ILE A 162 5.74 -1.98 -9.08
CA ILE A 162 6.71 -1.29 -9.91
C ILE A 162 8.09 -1.75 -9.47
N THR A 163 8.89 -2.27 -10.39
CA THR A 163 10.26 -2.71 -10.09
C THR A 163 11.19 -2.49 -11.29
N HIS A 164 12.46 -2.31 -11.02
CA HIS A 164 13.52 -2.28 -12.05
C HIS A 164 14.21 -3.64 -12.20
N ASP A 165 13.92 -4.58 -11.30
CA ASP A 165 14.55 -5.89 -11.24
C ASP A 165 13.51 -7.00 -11.41
N MET A 166 13.83 -7.97 -12.28
CA MET A 166 13.08 -9.21 -12.43
C MET A 166 13.97 -10.36 -11.93
N GLN A 167 13.95 -10.62 -10.65
CA GLN A 167 14.49 -11.87 -10.09
C GLN A 167 13.37 -12.84 -9.76
#